data_995b14b5ec90d3d4109a9739cf89615a
#
_entry.id   995b14b5ec90d3d4109a9739cf89615a
#
_cell.length_a   1.000
_cell.length_b   1.000
_cell.length_c   1.000
_cell.angle_alpha   90.00
_cell.angle_beta   90.00
_cell.angle_gamma   90.00
#
_symmetry.space_group_name_H-M   'P 1'
#
loop_
_entity.id
_entity.type
_entity.pdbx_description
1 polymer ?
#
loop_
_entity_poly.entity_id
_entity_poly.type
_entity_poly.pdbx_seq_one_letter_code
_entity_poly.pdbx_strand_id
1 'polypeptide(L)'
;DFPFGPLQEGAGSAVRAAIRFVKEAGVDMVKLDAASDYLDAVEAVTRAGIPVFAQFGITPQTALRYGVEYKSIPSAADAVPAELADELVAEAKRLEDAGAALLNFTNSGPVVGTAVADAVGIPVVGGFGGGPWLDGRMRMVTAAIGYAASAIDGAPDTYVNVARQTLEAMTRYADDVRSARQLPGGIPVPKEG
;
A
#
# COMPACT_ATOMS: atom_id res chain seq x y z
N ASP A 1 -6.36 -4.47 -4.31
CA ASP A 1 -6.97 -3.37 -3.52
C ASP A 1 -8.31 -2.95 -4.12
N PHE A 2 -9.29 -2.75 -3.26
CA PHE A 2 -10.55 -2.12 -3.67
C PHE A 2 -10.32 -0.65 -4.00
N PRO A 3 -10.93 -0.13 -5.07
CA PRO A 3 -11.04 1.31 -5.25
C PRO A 3 -12.00 1.90 -4.20
N PHE A 4 -11.92 3.21 -4.01
CA PHE A 4 -12.94 3.94 -3.27
C PHE A 4 -14.29 3.80 -4.00
N GLY A 5 -15.35 3.49 -3.28
CA GLY A 5 -16.72 3.34 -3.79
C GLY A 5 -17.43 2.08 -3.29
N PRO A 6 -16.99 0.87 -3.64
CA PRO A 6 -17.72 -0.36 -3.30
C PRO A 6 -18.02 -0.58 -1.82
N LEU A 7 -17.10 -0.19 -0.92
CA LEU A 7 -17.34 -0.27 0.53
C LEU A 7 -18.35 0.78 0.99
N GLN A 8 -18.22 2.01 0.48
CA GLN A 8 -19.05 3.15 0.85
C GLN A 8 -20.50 2.97 0.40
N GLU A 9 -20.73 2.17 -0.66
CA GLU A 9 -22.06 1.81 -1.15
C GLU A 9 -22.71 0.64 -0.38
N GLY A 10 -21.98 0.02 0.54
CA GLY A 10 -22.46 -1.03 1.44
C GLY A 10 -22.08 -2.46 1.02
N ALA A 11 -22.38 -3.42 1.91
CA ALA A 11 -21.92 -4.80 1.81
C ALA A 11 -22.28 -5.51 0.49
N GLY A 12 -23.47 -5.26 -0.05
CA GLY A 12 -23.88 -5.84 -1.35
C GLY A 12 -23.04 -5.36 -2.52
N SER A 13 -22.61 -4.10 -2.52
CA SER A 13 -21.70 -3.54 -3.53
C SER A 13 -20.30 -4.13 -3.36
N ALA A 14 -19.81 -4.23 -2.12
CA ALA A 14 -18.53 -4.85 -1.81
C ALA A 14 -18.45 -6.31 -2.31
N VAL A 15 -19.48 -7.12 -2.07
CA VAL A 15 -19.55 -8.52 -2.57
C VAL A 15 -19.52 -8.56 -4.10
N ARG A 16 -20.30 -7.72 -4.78
CA ARG A 16 -20.28 -7.67 -6.26
C ARG A 16 -18.90 -7.30 -6.80
N ALA A 17 -18.24 -6.31 -6.19
CA ALA A 17 -16.89 -5.91 -6.57
C ALA A 17 -15.88 -7.04 -6.32
N ALA A 18 -15.92 -7.70 -5.17
CA ALA A 18 -15.06 -8.83 -4.84
C ALA A 18 -15.21 -9.98 -5.86
N ILE A 19 -16.44 -10.35 -6.22
CA ILE A 19 -16.70 -11.37 -7.24
C ILE A 19 -16.10 -10.98 -8.60
N ARG A 20 -16.19 -9.71 -8.98
CA ARG A 20 -15.56 -9.22 -10.21
C ARG A 20 -14.06 -9.35 -10.19
N PHE A 21 -13.40 -8.97 -9.08
CA PHE A 21 -11.95 -9.13 -8.93
C PHE A 21 -11.52 -10.58 -9.08
N VAL A 22 -12.24 -11.53 -8.46
CA VAL A 22 -11.96 -12.95 -8.60
C VAL A 22 -12.15 -13.42 -10.05
N LYS A 23 -13.27 -13.05 -10.69
CA LYS A 23 -13.61 -13.56 -12.03
C LYS A 23 -12.85 -12.88 -13.17
N GLU A 24 -12.62 -11.56 -13.06
CA GLU A 24 -12.05 -10.75 -14.14
C GLU A 24 -10.52 -10.64 -14.03
N ALA A 25 -9.96 -10.62 -12.82
CA ALA A 25 -8.54 -10.46 -12.57
C ALA A 25 -7.85 -11.71 -11.99
N GLY A 26 -8.61 -12.76 -11.64
CA GLY A 26 -8.07 -14.02 -11.13
C GLY A 26 -7.37 -13.87 -9.77
N VAL A 27 -7.85 -12.96 -8.91
CA VAL A 27 -7.25 -12.75 -7.58
C VAL A 27 -7.70 -13.83 -6.59
N ASP A 28 -6.82 -14.19 -5.66
CA ASP A 28 -7.11 -15.16 -4.60
C ASP A 28 -7.66 -14.48 -3.33
N MET A 29 -7.44 -13.18 -3.17
CA MET A 29 -7.78 -12.40 -1.98
C MET A 29 -8.06 -10.95 -2.39
N VAL A 30 -8.95 -10.28 -1.67
CA VAL A 30 -9.25 -8.86 -1.86
C VAL A 30 -8.80 -8.03 -0.66
N LYS A 31 -8.20 -6.86 -0.91
CA LYS A 31 -7.78 -5.95 0.14
C LYS A 31 -8.76 -4.80 0.26
N LEU A 32 -9.25 -4.57 1.50
CA LEU A 32 -10.22 -3.54 1.85
C LEU A 32 -9.55 -2.49 2.73
N ASP A 33 -9.48 -1.24 2.27
CA ASP A 33 -9.01 -0.12 3.09
C ASP A 33 -10.11 0.39 4.03
N ALA A 34 -9.74 0.92 5.19
CA ALA A 34 -10.67 1.33 6.26
C ALA A 34 -11.64 0.21 6.68
N ALA A 35 -11.20 -1.03 6.66
CA ALA A 35 -12.06 -2.20 6.84
C ALA A 35 -12.77 -2.23 8.20
N SER A 36 -12.18 -1.63 9.24
CA SER A 36 -12.79 -1.54 10.58
C SER A 36 -14.08 -0.70 10.61
N ASP A 37 -14.31 0.17 9.62
CA ASP A 37 -15.54 0.94 9.47
C ASP A 37 -16.64 0.18 8.72
N TYR A 38 -16.29 -0.93 8.07
CA TYR A 38 -17.16 -1.69 7.17
C TYR A 38 -17.14 -3.19 7.51
N LEU A 39 -17.31 -3.52 8.80
CA LEU A 39 -17.29 -4.91 9.28
C LEU A 39 -18.34 -5.78 8.59
N ASP A 40 -19.50 -5.22 8.31
CA ASP A 40 -20.58 -5.88 7.57
C ASP A 40 -20.16 -6.27 6.14
N ALA A 41 -19.34 -5.44 5.49
CA ALA A 41 -18.80 -5.74 4.17
C ALA A 41 -17.69 -6.81 4.26
N VAL A 42 -16.82 -6.76 5.27
CA VAL A 42 -15.82 -7.81 5.54
C VAL A 42 -16.51 -9.15 5.72
N GLU A 43 -17.52 -9.22 6.60
CA GLU A 43 -18.29 -10.43 6.88
C GLU A 43 -19.02 -10.95 5.64
N ALA A 44 -19.65 -10.06 4.86
CA ALA A 44 -20.38 -10.45 3.66
C ALA A 44 -19.45 -10.99 2.56
N VAL A 45 -18.29 -10.39 2.33
CA VAL A 45 -17.29 -10.86 1.36
C VAL A 45 -16.70 -12.19 1.80
N THR A 46 -16.35 -12.33 3.08
CA THR A 46 -15.84 -13.59 3.65
C THR A 46 -16.87 -14.70 3.53
N ARG A 47 -18.14 -14.42 3.87
CA ARG A 47 -19.25 -15.40 3.73
C ARG A 47 -19.50 -15.78 2.28
N ALA A 48 -19.18 -14.93 1.32
CA ALA A 48 -19.20 -15.26 -0.10
C ALA A 48 -18.04 -16.18 -0.54
N GLY A 49 -17.14 -16.57 0.39
CA GLY A 49 -16.01 -17.46 0.14
C GLY A 49 -14.76 -16.76 -0.42
N ILE A 50 -14.68 -15.45 -0.30
CA ILE A 50 -13.55 -14.68 -0.82
C ILE A 50 -12.71 -14.21 0.39
N PRO A 51 -11.43 -14.63 0.52
CA PRO A 51 -10.56 -14.18 1.59
C PRO A 51 -10.38 -12.66 1.60
N VAL A 52 -10.43 -12.06 2.80
CA VAL A 52 -10.28 -10.63 2.98
C VAL A 52 -8.95 -10.28 3.64
N PHE A 53 -8.21 -9.37 3.02
CA PHE A 53 -7.07 -8.68 3.58
C PHE A 53 -7.54 -7.32 4.10
N ALA A 54 -7.78 -7.22 5.39
CA ALA A 54 -8.38 -6.05 6.01
C ALA A 54 -7.32 -5.02 6.39
N GLN A 55 -7.40 -3.82 5.84
CA GLN A 55 -6.50 -2.70 6.18
C GLN A 55 -7.18 -1.78 7.20
N PHE A 56 -6.44 -1.45 8.26
CA PHE A 56 -6.89 -0.59 9.34
C PHE A 56 -5.73 0.25 9.93
N GLY A 57 -6.00 1.03 10.97
CA GLY A 57 -5.07 2.00 11.52
C GLY A 57 -5.14 3.33 10.78
N ILE A 58 -4.03 4.10 10.73
CA ILE A 58 -3.97 5.37 10.01
C ILE A 58 -3.70 5.10 8.53
N THR A 59 -4.76 4.93 7.77
CA THR A 59 -4.74 4.62 6.33
C THR A 59 -5.01 5.88 5.51
N PRO A 60 -4.84 5.86 4.18
CA PRO A 60 -5.25 6.97 3.31
C PRO A 60 -6.70 7.41 3.49
N GLN A 61 -7.61 6.49 3.79
CA GLN A 61 -9.03 6.80 3.97
C GLN A 61 -9.39 7.22 5.40
N THR A 62 -8.60 6.87 6.41
CA THR A 62 -8.87 7.18 7.82
C THR A 62 -8.04 8.34 8.39
N ALA A 63 -6.96 8.74 7.74
CA ALA A 63 -6.00 9.71 8.26
C ALA A 63 -6.63 11.02 8.77
N LEU A 64 -7.62 11.57 8.03
CA LEU A 64 -8.30 12.80 8.42
C LEU A 64 -9.10 12.64 9.73
N ARG A 65 -9.58 11.44 10.06
CA ARG A 65 -10.25 11.15 11.34
C ARG A 65 -9.30 11.38 12.53
N TYR A 66 -8.03 11.06 12.32
CA TYR A 66 -6.98 11.25 13.33
C TYR A 66 -6.31 12.64 13.25
N GLY A 67 -6.88 13.57 12.46
CA GLY A 67 -6.32 14.91 12.29
C GLY A 67 -4.99 14.93 11.53
N VAL A 68 -4.70 13.91 10.75
CA VAL A 68 -3.43 13.73 10.03
C VAL A 68 -3.66 13.93 8.52
N GLU A 69 -2.83 14.74 7.89
CA GLU A 69 -2.74 14.75 6.43
C GLU A 69 -1.84 13.58 6.00
N TYR A 70 -2.41 12.58 5.34
CA TYR A 70 -1.69 11.34 4.99
C TYR A 70 -0.39 11.58 4.20
N LYS A 71 -0.35 12.59 3.34
CA LYS A 71 0.85 12.97 2.59
C LYS A 71 1.98 13.50 3.47
N SER A 72 1.64 13.98 4.66
CA SER A 72 2.58 14.56 5.63
C SER A 72 3.06 13.54 6.66
N ILE A 73 2.64 12.27 6.57
CA ILE A 73 3.20 11.20 7.41
C ILE A 73 4.61 10.90 6.87
N PRO A 74 5.67 11.42 7.49
CA PRO A 74 7.03 11.06 7.12
C PRO A 74 7.28 9.67 7.66
N SER A 75 7.62 8.71 6.86
CA SER A 75 8.18 7.40 7.21
C SER A 75 8.04 6.94 8.69
N ALA A 76 8.47 5.78 9.03
CA ALA A 76 8.40 5.05 10.32
C ALA A 76 8.49 5.85 11.65
N ALA A 77 8.73 7.17 11.64
CA ALA A 77 8.81 8.01 12.83
C ALA A 77 7.42 8.40 13.41
N ASP A 78 6.37 8.39 12.58
CA ASP A 78 5.01 8.74 13.01
C ASP A 78 4.16 7.47 13.14
N ALA A 79 4.60 6.62 14.04
CA ALA A 79 3.83 5.48 14.49
C ALA A 79 2.52 5.93 15.15
N VAL A 80 1.53 5.07 15.09
CA VAL A 80 0.29 5.25 15.85
C VAL A 80 0.63 5.55 17.32
N PRO A 81 0.03 6.59 17.93
CA PRO A 81 0.23 6.90 19.34
C PRO A 81 -0.09 5.71 20.25
N ALA A 82 0.72 5.50 21.29
CA ALA A 82 0.55 4.37 22.21
C ALA A 82 -0.81 4.37 22.92
N GLU A 83 -1.40 5.55 23.10
CA GLU A 83 -2.72 5.75 23.71
C GLU A 83 -3.86 5.12 22.91
N LEU A 84 -3.66 4.88 21.60
CA LEU A 84 -4.63 4.22 20.74
C LEU A 84 -4.49 2.67 20.73
N ALA A 85 -3.59 2.11 21.53
CA ALA A 85 -3.32 0.67 21.51
C ALA A 85 -4.57 -0.16 21.77
N ASP A 86 -5.33 0.16 22.82
CA ASP A 86 -6.53 -0.60 23.21
C ASP A 86 -7.63 -0.52 22.13
N GLU A 87 -7.81 0.65 21.51
CA GLU A 87 -8.77 0.87 20.43
C GLU A 87 -8.40 0.02 19.21
N LEU A 88 -7.12 0.07 18.78
CA LEU A 88 -6.66 -0.65 17.60
C LEU A 88 -6.56 -2.15 17.79
N VAL A 89 -6.26 -2.60 19.00
CA VAL A 89 -6.38 -4.02 19.36
C VAL A 89 -7.85 -4.47 19.26
N ALA A 90 -8.79 -3.67 19.77
CA ALA A 90 -10.21 -3.98 19.65
C ALA A 90 -10.68 -3.97 18.17
N GLU A 91 -10.18 -3.04 17.33
CA GLU A 91 -10.45 -3.05 15.90
C GLU A 91 -9.95 -4.33 15.23
N ALA A 92 -8.70 -4.73 15.49
CA ALA A 92 -8.11 -5.93 14.94
C ALA A 92 -8.91 -7.19 15.26
N LYS A 93 -9.35 -7.33 16.54
CA LYS A 93 -10.20 -8.44 16.97
C LYS A 93 -11.55 -8.46 16.26
N ARG A 94 -12.19 -7.30 16.11
CA ARG A 94 -13.46 -7.21 15.35
C ARG A 94 -13.30 -7.61 13.88
N LEU A 95 -12.15 -7.26 13.26
CA LEU A 95 -11.85 -7.67 11.89
C LEU A 95 -11.61 -9.18 11.78
N GLU A 96 -10.90 -9.77 12.74
CA GLU A 96 -10.73 -11.22 12.83
C GLU A 96 -12.09 -11.91 13.03
N ASP A 97 -12.91 -11.43 13.96
CA ASP A 97 -14.26 -11.97 14.22
C ASP A 97 -15.18 -11.86 12.99
N ALA A 98 -15.03 -10.80 12.19
CA ALA A 98 -15.73 -10.64 10.92
C ALA A 98 -15.20 -11.57 9.80
N GLY A 99 -14.15 -12.34 10.07
CA GLY A 99 -13.60 -13.36 9.18
C GLY A 99 -12.48 -12.88 8.27
N ALA A 100 -11.82 -11.75 8.58
CA ALA A 100 -10.61 -11.37 7.87
C ALA A 100 -9.55 -12.48 7.96
N ALA A 101 -8.89 -12.77 6.84
CA ALA A 101 -7.85 -13.80 6.77
C ALA A 101 -6.44 -13.24 7.00
N LEU A 102 -6.27 -11.94 6.84
CA LEU A 102 -5.00 -11.24 6.96
C LEU A 102 -5.27 -9.78 7.32
N LEU A 103 -4.46 -9.20 8.20
CA LEU A 103 -4.54 -7.80 8.57
C LEU A 103 -3.38 -6.98 7.97
N ASN A 104 -3.69 -5.79 7.45
CA ASN A 104 -2.70 -4.77 7.11
C ASN A 104 -2.80 -3.64 8.13
N PHE A 105 -1.85 -3.59 9.04
CA PHE A 105 -1.79 -2.53 10.04
C PHE A 105 -0.88 -1.39 9.57
N THR A 106 -1.50 -0.29 9.12
CA THR A 106 -0.78 0.85 8.56
C THR A 106 -0.27 1.77 9.68
N ASN A 107 1.01 2.16 9.60
CA ASN A 107 1.70 3.02 10.58
C ASN A 107 1.72 2.46 12.01
N SER A 108 1.82 1.14 12.16
CA SER A 108 1.67 0.41 13.43
C SER A 108 2.64 0.84 14.55
N GLY A 109 3.91 1.09 14.21
CA GLY A 109 4.97 1.28 15.20
C GLY A 109 5.25 0.04 16.07
N PRO A 110 6.33 0.07 16.86
CA PRO A 110 6.75 -1.11 17.61
C PRO A 110 5.87 -1.43 18.83
N VAL A 111 5.26 -0.44 19.46
CA VAL A 111 4.44 -0.63 20.67
C VAL A 111 3.08 -1.18 20.30
N VAL A 112 2.31 -0.43 19.51
CA VAL A 112 0.94 -0.80 19.14
C VAL A 112 0.94 -1.97 18.16
N GLY A 113 1.93 -2.04 17.25
CA GLY A 113 2.07 -3.16 16.33
C GLY A 113 2.24 -4.50 17.03
N THR A 114 3.12 -4.56 18.04
CA THR A 114 3.28 -5.77 18.87
C THR A 114 1.99 -6.11 19.59
N ALA A 115 1.35 -5.14 20.25
CA ALA A 115 0.12 -5.38 20.98
C ALA A 115 -1.01 -5.94 20.10
N VAL A 116 -1.12 -5.47 18.87
CA VAL A 116 -2.09 -5.97 17.88
C VAL A 116 -1.71 -7.38 17.42
N ALA A 117 -0.45 -7.61 17.04
CA ALA A 117 -0.01 -8.92 16.56
C ALA A 117 -0.19 -10.02 17.63
N ASP A 118 0.07 -9.71 18.91
CA ASP A 118 -0.11 -10.64 20.03
C ASP A 118 -1.59 -10.89 20.37
N ALA A 119 -2.50 -10.03 19.94
CA ALA A 119 -3.90 -10.05 20.33
C ALA A 119 -4.82 -10.84 19.38
N VAL A 120 -4.36 -11.16 18.17
CA VAL A 120 -5.12 -11.86 17.12
C VAL A 120 -4.43 -13.16 16.70
N GLY A 121 -5.20 -14.11 16.17
CA GLY A 121 -4.70 -15.40 15.69
C GLY A 121 -4.40 -15.45 14.20
N ILE A 122 -4.69 -14.36 13.47
CA ILE A 122 -4.42 -14.24 12.03
C ILE A 122 -3.18 -13.37 11.77
N PRO A 123 -2.43 -13.57 10.67
CA PRO A 123 -1.22 -12.80 10.41
C PRO A 123 -1.49 -11.30 10.31
N VAL A 124 -0.59 -10.50 10.89
CA VAL A 124 -0.59 -9.04 10.81
C VAL A 124 0.64 -8.60 10.05
N VAL A 125 0.43 -7.95 8.90
CA VAL A 125 1.50 -7.36 8.10
C VAL A 125 1.40 -5.86 8.08
N GLY A 126 2.50 -5.17 7.79
CA GLY A 126 2.53 -3.73 7.71
C GLY A 126 3.32 -3.22 6.52
N GLY A 127 2.99 -2.00 6.09
CA GLY A 127 3.71 -1.25 5.09
C GLY A 127 4.61 -0.19 5.73
N PHE A 128 4.28 1.06 5.50
CA PHE A 128 4.94 2.18 6.16
C PHE A 128 4.80 2.04 7.69
N GLY A 129 5.89 2.29 8.39
CA GLY A 129 5.93 2.15 9.85
C GLY A 129 5.92 0.70 10.38
N GLY A 130 5.79 -0.29 9.50
CA GLY A 130 5.92 -1.70 9.86
C GLY A 130 7.37 -2.09 10.11
N GLY A 131 7.58 -3.06 11.00
CA GLY A 131 8.90 -3.52 11.39
C GLY A 131 8.90 -4.99 11.80
N PRO A 132 9.99 -5.45 12.45
CA PRO A 132 10.12 -6.84 12.87
C PRO A 132 9.14 -7.26 13.99
N TRP A 133 8.34 -6.35 14.47
CA TRP A 133 7.26 -6.57 15.45
C TRP A 133 5.94 -7.03 14.85
N LEU A 134 5.87 -7.20 13.54
CA LEU A 134 4.73 -7.77 12.82
C LEU A 134 5.12 -9.08 12.15
N ASP A 135 4.14 -9.92 11.80
CA ASP A 135 4.37 -11.20 11.12
C ASP A 135 4.96 -11.04 9.71
N GLY A 136 4.78 -9.88 9.11
CA GLY A 136 5.35 -9.59 7.80
C GLY A 136 5.35 -8.12 7.44
N ARG A 137 6.03 -7.82 6.33
CA ARG A 137 6.11 -6.47 5.77
C ARG A 137 5.79 -6.47 4.29
N MET A 138 5.10 -5.44 3.85
CA MET A 138 4.79 -5.20 2.45
C MET A 138 5.17 -3.79 2.04
N ARG A 139 5.45 -3.59 0.77
CA ARG A 139 5.76 -2.28 0.22
C ARG A 139 5.21 -2.17 -1.20
N MET A 140 4.66 -1.02 -1.56
CA MET A 140 4.32 -0.75 -2.96
C MET A 140 5.60 -0.77 -3.79
N VAL A 141 5.59 -1.49 -4.91
CA VAL A 141 6.74 -1.60 -5.80
C VAL A 141 7.25 -0.23 -6.25
N THR A 142 6.36 0.71 -6.57
CA THR A 142 6.70 2.08 -6.96
C THR A 142 7.47 2.84 -5.88
N ALA A 143 7.12 2.63 -4.62
CA ALA A 143 7.87 3.19 -3.49
C ALA A 143 9.21 2.47 -3.29
N ALA A 144 9.24 1.14 -3.43
CA ALA A 144 10.45 0.35 -3.25
C ALA A 144 11.55 0.68 -4.28
N ILE A 145 11.16 1.05 -5.51
CA ILE A 145 12.10 1.37 -6.59
C ILE A 145 12.32 2.89 -6.80
N GLY A 146 11.74 3.75 -5.96
CA GLY A 146 11.90 5.19 -6.10
C GLY A 146 11.34 5.74 -7.42
N TYR A 147 10.13 5.30 -7.81
CA TYR A 147 9.53 5.64 -9.10
C TYR A 147 8.96 7.07 -9.14
N ALA A 148 8.48 7.59 -8.01
CA ALA A 148 7.84 8.89 -7.94
C ALA A 148 8.83 10.04 -8.16
N ALA A 149 8.39 11.15 -8.75
CA ALA A 149 9.20 12.34 -8.97
C ALA A 149 9.82 12.91 -7.67
N SER A 150 9.15 12.74 -6.53
CA SER A 150 9.67 13.10 -5.21
C SER A 150 10.95 12.35 -4.81
N ALA A 151 11.25 11.22 -5.46
CA ALA A 151 12.46 10.46 -5.22
C ALA A 151 13.71 11.02 -5.95
N ILE A 152 13.53 11.98 -6.88
CA ILE A 152 14.64 12.52 -7.71
C ILE A 152 15.76 13.09 -6.82
N ASP A 153 15.43 13.88 -5.81
CA ASP A 153 16.42 14.56 -4.97
C ASP A 153 16.90 13.72 -3.77
N GLY A 154 16.28 12.58 -3.52
CA GLY A 154 16.69 11.65 -2.48
C GLY A 154 15.61 10.60 -2.22
N ALA A 155 16.04 9.36 -2.07
CA ALA A 155 15.17 8.24 -1.75
C ALA A 155 15.94 7.21 -0.91
N PRO A 156 16.23 7.53 0.37
CA PRO A 156 17.16 6.73 1.19
C PRO A 156 16.64 5.30 1.44
N ASP A 157 15.32 5.11 1.42
CA ASP A 157 14.67 3.84 1.74
C ASP A 157 14.24 3.05 0.50
N THR A 158 14.90 3.25 -0.65
CA THR A 158 14.61 2.55 -1.90
C THR A 158 15.74 1.61 -2.29
N TYR A 159 15.39 0.52 -2.99
CA TYR A 159 16.38 -0.42 -3.56
C TYR A 159 17.10 0.17 -4.79
N VAL A 160 16.43 1.11 -5.49
CA VAL A 160 16.95 1.81 -6.66
C VAL A 160 16.21 3.14 -6.80
N ASN A 161 16.81 4.13 -7.48
CA ASN A 161 16.14 5.41 -7.75
C ASN A 161 15.80 5.52 -9.25
N VAL A 162 14.66 4.94 -9.64
CA VAL A 162 14.19 4.93 -11.03
C VAL A 162 13.87 6.34 -11.52
N ALA A 163 13.32 7.22 -10.68
CA ALA A 163 13.01 8.60 -11.06
C ALA A 163 14.26 9.37 -11.47
N ARG A 164 15.35 9.26 -10.70
CA ARG A 164 16.63 9.90 -11.04
C ARG A 164 17.24 9.31 -12.32
N GLN A 165 17.26 7.99 -12.43
CA GLN A 165 17.76 7.32 -13.64
C GLN A 165 16.98 7.74 -14.90
N THR A 166 15.66 7.87 -14.77
CA THR A 166 14.80 8.36 -15.84
C THR A 166 15.14 9.81 -16.21
N LEU A 167 15.27 10.69 -15.21
CA LEU A 167 15.66 12.09 -15.44
C LEU A 167 17.00 12.18 -16.17
N GLU A 168 18.01 11.45 -15.73
CA GLU A 168 19.34 11.42 -16.36
C GLU A 168 19.29 10.88 -17.79
N ALA A 169 18.52 9.83 -18.03
CA ALA A 169 18.34 9.27 -19.37
C ALA A 169 17.65 10.26 -20.32
N MET A 170 16.59 10.92 -19.85
CA MET A 170 15.85 11.90 -20.66
C MET A 170 16.67 13.17 -20.90
N THR A 171 17.50 13.58 -19.95
CA THR A 171 18.43 14.71 -20.13
C THR A 171 19.44 14.37 -21.22
N ARG A 172 20.08 13.20 -21.16
CA ARG A 172 21.01 12.74 -22.20
C ARG A 172 20.37 12.66 -23.59
N TYR A 173 19.16 12.09 -23.65
CA TYR A 173 18.39 12.03 -24.88
C TYR A 173 18.17 13.44 -25.49
N ALA A 174 17.72 14.39 -24.65
CA ALA A 174 17.48 15.77 -25.09
C ALA A 174 18.77 16.44 -25.58
N ASP A 175 19.91 16.19 -24.94
CA ASP A 175 21.21 16.73 -25.31
C ASP A 175 21.72 16.12 -26.64
N ASP A 176 21.51 14.82 -26.84
CA ASP A 176 21.85 14.14 -28.09
C ASP A 176 21.03 14.69 -29.25
N VAL A 177 19.72 14.91 -29.07
CA VAL A 177 18.86 15.53 -30.08
C VAL A 177 19.31 16.95 -30.41
N ARG A 178 19.55 17.81 -29.41
CA ARG A 178 19.99 19.20 -29.61
C ARG A 178 21.36 19.29 -30.29
N SER A 179 22.21 18.33 -30.02
CA SER A 179 23.57 18.27 -30.56
C SER A 179 23.68 17.48 -31.87
N ALA A 180 22.55 17.06 -32.44
CA ALA A 180 22.49 16.21 -33.64
C ALA A 180 23.35 14.93 -33.57
N ARG A 181 23.52 14.39 -32.33
CA ARG A 181 24.24 13.12 -32.15
C ARG A 181 23.37 11.94 -32.57
N GLN A 182 24.02 10.85 -32.96
CA GLN A 182 23.34 9.60 -33.25
C GLN A 182 22.63 9.07 -32.00
N LEU A 183 21.32 8.84 -32.10
CA LEU A 183 20.54 8.29 -31.03
C LEU A 183 20.76 6.78 -30.90
N PRO A 184 20.76 6.22 -29.65
CA PRO A 184 20.76 4.78 -29.44
C PRO A 184 19.57 4.10 -30.15
N GLY A 185 19.82 3.02 -30.87
CA GLY A 185 18.81 2.29 -31.65
C GLY A 185 18.47 2.91 -33.03
N GLY A 186 19.06 4.04 -33.37
CA GLY A 186 18.93 4.63 -34.72
C GLY A 186 19.71 3.85 -35.80
N ILE A 187 19.41 4.15 -37.06
CA ILE A 187 20.14 3.56 -38.19
C ILE A 187 21.61 4.02 -38.12
N PRO A 188 22.59 3.11 -38.20
CA PRO A 188 24.00 3.49 -38.18
C PRO A 188 24.33 4.43 -39.32
N VAL A 189 25.00 5.53 -39.03
CA VAL A 189 25.57 6.41 -40.09
C VAL A 189 26.71 5.65 -40.74
N PRO A 190 26.73 5.53 -42.09
CA PRO A 190 27.86 4.93 -42.77
C PRO A 190 29.14 5.71 -42.43
N LYS A 191 30.22 5.00 -42.06
CA LYS A 191 31.52 5.63 -41.92
C LYS A 191 31.93 6.12 -43.32
N GLU A 192 32.11 7.41 -43.47
CA GLU A 192 32.77 7.91 -44.66
C GLU A 192 34.15 7.26 -44.77
N GLY A 193 34.38 6.56 -45.89
CA GLY A 193 35.63 5.87 -46.20
C GLY A 193 36.76 6.85 -46.57
#